data_5f870f7e5ee7453dc2aa702b69983c31
#
_entry.id   5f870f7e5ee7453dc2aa702b69983c31
#
_cell.length_a   1.000
_cell.length_b   1.000
_cell.length_c   1.000
_cell.angle_alpha   90.00
_cell.angle_beta   90.00
_cell.angle_gamma   90.00
#
_symmetry.space_group_name_H-M   'P 1'
#
loop_
_entity.id
_entity.type
_entity.pdbx_description
1 polymer ?
#
loop_
_entity_poly.entity_id
_entity_poly.type
_entity_poly.pdbx_seq_one_letter_code
_entity_poly.pdbx_strand_id
1 'polypeptide(L)'
;MTDGFAKHNIDHLSASSINLYANAPDVWVVSYLFGRRTPMGPAPWRGICVEDAVVQILMGDSEAAAIDQALAKFDKRFPIGDEKTSAERRRIQPMAQLAIEELVEFGKPEFPEDEEHPQEKISITAKGEGWSIPVIGYLDLVFPQHGVVIDLKTTGRIPSTMSAEHQLQRAI
;
A
#
# COMPACT_ATOMS: atom_id res chain seq x y z
N MET A 1 -10.31 -11.89 -31.59
CA MET A 1 -10.56 -10.56 -30.99
C MET A 1 -9.35 -10.22 -30.14
N THR A 2 -8.75 -9.06 -30.34
CA THR A 2 -7.63 -8.60 -29.51
C THR A 2 -8.18 -8.32 -28.11
N ASP A 3 -7.55 -8.89 -27.09
CA ASP A 3 -7.91 -8.65 -25.70
C ASP A 3 -7.89 -7.15 -25.40
N GLY A 4 -8.99 -6.62 -24.85
CA GLY A 4 -9.13 -5.19 -24.55
C GLY A 4 -8.07 -4.71 -23.55
N PHE A 5 -7.65 -5.54 -22.60
CA PHE A 5 -6.61 -5.23 -21.62
C PHE A 5 -5.23 -5.14 -22.28
N ALA A 6 -4.88 -6.11 -23.13
CA ALA A 6 -3.61 -6.10 -23.85
C ALA A 6 -3.42 -4.86 -24.73
N LYS A 7 -4.52 -4.37 -25.35
CA LYS A 7 -4.51 -3.13 -26.14
C LYS A 7 -4.05 -1.90 -25.35
N HIS A 8 -4.28 -1.88 -24.04
CA HIS A 8 -3.97 -0.77 -23.16
C HIS A 8 -2.80 -1.07 -22.21
N ASN A 9 -2.04 -2.16 -22.45
CA ASN A 9 -0.93 -2.61 -21.61
C ASN A 9 -1.34 -2.83 -20.15
N ILE A 10 -2.56 -3.35 -19.93
CA ILE A 10 -3.04 -3.73 -18.61
C ILE A 10 -2.81 -5.23 -18.50
N ASP A 11 -1.84 -5.63 -17.69
CA ASP A 11 -1.42 -7.01 -17.49
C ASP A 11 -2.02 -7.64 -16.21
N HIS A 12 -2.56 -6.81 -15.34
CA HIS A 12 -3.24 -7.24 -14.12
C HIS A 12 -4.25 -6.19 -13.62
N LEU A 13 -5.13 -6.61 -12.73
CA LEU A 13 -5.96 -5.74 -11.91
C LEU A 13 -5.53 -5.85 -10.44
N SER A 14 -5.83 -4.83 -9.64
CA SER A 14 -5.67 -4.84 -8.19
C SER A 14 -7.00 -4.53 -7.51
N ALA A 15 -7.13 -4.84 -6.21
CA ALA A 15 -8.31 -4.47 -5.44
C ALA A 15 -8.64 -2.97 -5.56
N SER A 16 -7.61 -2.12 -5.47
CA SER A 16 -7.77 -0.67 -5.62
C SER A 16 -8.24 -0.26 -7.02
N SER A 17 -7.76 -0.93 -8.09
CA SER A 17 -8.22 -0.65 -9.44
C SER A 17 -9.66 -1.08 -9.67
N ILE A 18 -10.06 -2.21 -9.11
CA ILE A 18 -11.44 -2.72 -9.18
C ILE A 18 -12.39 -1.77 -8.42
N ASN A 19 -12.01 -1.37 -7.21
CA ASN A 19 -12.75 -0.40 -6.42
C ASN A 19 -12.89 0.94 -7.15
N LEU A 20 -11.83 1.42 -7.77
CA LEU A 20 -11.87 2.66 -8.54
C LEU A 20 -12.86 2.55 -9.70
N TYR A 21 -12.85 1.41 -10.42
CA TYR A 21 -13.80 1.18 -11.51
C TYR A 21 -15.25 1.14 -11.00
N ALA A 22 -15.48 0.49 -9.89
CA ALA A 22 -16.83 0.36 -9.31
C ALA A 22 -17.41 1.71 -8.83
N ASN A 23 -16.57 2.59 -8.29
CA ASN A 23 -17.00 3.85 -7.69
C ASN A 23 -16.86 5.08 -8.61
N ALA A 24 -15.92 5.07 -9.54
CA ALA A 24 -15.62 6.16 -10.45
C ALA A 24 -15.04 5.63 -11.79
N PRO A 25 -15.86 4.99 -12.64
CA PRO A 25 -15.40 4.33 -13.86
C PRO A 25 -14.76 5.30 -14.87
N ASP A 26 -15.19 6.54 -14.92
CA ASP A 26 -14.60 7.62 -15.73
C ASP A 26 -13.16 7.94 -15.27
N VAL A 27 -12.92 8.04 -13.99
CA VAL A 27 -11.58 8.23 -13.40
C VAL A 27 -10.70 7.01 -13.68
N TRP A 28 -11.26 5.80 -13.59
CA TRP A 28 -10.54 4.57 -13.93
C TRP A 28 -10.09 4.57 -15.39
N VAL A 29 -10.99 4.92 -16.33
CA VAL A 29 -10.68 5.02 -17.76
C VAL A 29 -9.54 6.01 -18.00
N VAL A 30 -9.61 7.21 -17.40
CA VAL A 30 -8.56 8.22 -17.54
C VAL A 30 -7.23 7.72 -16.98
N SER A 31 -7.26 7.05 -15.85
CA SER A 31 -6.06 6.59 -15.14
C SER A 31 -5.39 5.37 -15.80
N TYR A 32 -6.18 4.39 -16.21
CA TYR A 32 -5.67 3.09 -16.70
C TYR A 32 -5.61 3.01 -18.23
N LEU A 33 -6.61 3.51 -18.94
CA LEU A 33 -6.59 3.45 -20.42
C LEU A 33 -5.79 4.59 -21.05
N PHE A 34 -5.82 5.77 -20.44
CA PHE A 34 -5.07 6.94 -20.94
C PHE A 34 -3.78 7.23 -20.17
N GLY A 35 -3.47 6.45 -19.14
CA GLY A 35 -2.24 6.60 -18.34
C GLY A 35 -2.14 7.93 -17.56
N ARG A 36 -3.24 8.65 -17.40
CA ARG A 36 -3.26 9.96 -16.73
C ARG A 36 -3.65 9.81 -15.25
N ARG A 37 -2.65 9.55 -14.41
CA ARG A 37 -2.86 9.44 -12.97
C ARG A 37 -2.65 10.78 -12.26
N THR A 38 -3.52 11.10 -11.32
CA THR A 38 -3.30 12.24 -10.42
C THR A 38 -2.05 11.97 -9.57
N PRO A 39 -1.13 12.94 -9.46
CA PRO A 39 0.03 12.79 -8.58
C PRO A 39 -0.40 12.50 -7.14
N MET A 40 0.29 11.57 -6.50
CA MET A 40 0.03 11.20 -5.11
C MET A 40 0.30 12.40 -4.19
N GLY A 41 -0.66 12.73 -3.36
CA GLY A 41 -0.56 13.80 -2.38
C GLY A 41 0.23 13.41 -1.12
N PRO A 42 0.44 14.37 -0.19
CA PRO A 42 1.27 14.13 1.00
C PRO A 42 0.71 13.08 1.96
N ALA A 43 -0.61 12.96 2.12
CA ALA A 43 -1.20 12.00 3.05
C ALA A 43 -0.99 10.53 2.63
N PRO A 44 -1.29 10.09 1.38
CA PRO A 44 -0.94 8.75 0.93
C PRO A 44 0.57 8.50 0.95
N TRP A 45 1.39 9.50 0.59
CA TRP A 45 2.85 9.36 0.61
C TRP A 45 3.41 9.18 2.03
N ARG A 46 2.81 9.87 3.02
CA ARG A 46 3.10 9.59 4.43
C ARG A 46 2.88 8.11 4.76
N GLY A 47 1.77 7.52 4.27
CA GLY A 47 1.49 6.10 4.47
C GLY A 47 2.64 5.21 4.05
N ILE A 48 3.15 5.41 2.83
CA ILE A 48 4.30 4.69 2.29
C ILE A 48 5.56 4.89 3.16
N CYS A 49 5.83 6.13 3.61
CA CYS A 49 6.98 6.42 4.45
C CYS A 49 6.87 5.74 5.84
N VAL A 50 5.68 5.68 6.42
CA VAL A 50 5.44 4.97 7.69
C VAL A 50 5.65 3.47 7.51
N GLU A 51 5.08 2.89 6.47
CA GLU A 51 5.23 1.46 6.15
C GLU A 51 6.69 1.08 5.95
N ASP A 52 7.46 1.85 5.16
CA ASP A 52 8.90 1.63 4.99
C ASP A 52 9.65 1.65 6.33
N ALA A 53 9.37 2.63 7.20
CA ALA A 53 10.03 2.70 8.52
C ALA A 53 9.69 1.49 9.37
N VAL A 54 8.42 1.09 9.42
CA VAL A 54 7.96 -0.08 10.18
C VAL A 54 8.65 -1.35 9.68
N VAL A 55 8.68 -1.58 8.38
CA VAL A 55 9.35 -2.74 7.77
C VAL A 55 10.83 -2.77 8.15
N GLN A 56 11.56 -1.66 8.00
CA GLN A 56 12.98 -1.59 8.35
C GLN A 56 13.25 -1.90 9.82
N ILE A 57 12.43 -1.36 10.73
CA ILE A 57 12.56 -1.62 12.17
C ILE A 57 12.30 -3.10 12.48
N LEU A 58 11.25 -3.69 11.93
CA LEU A 58 10.94 -5.12 12.11
C LEU A 58 12.01 -6.02 11.49
N MET A 59 12.73 -5.56 10.47
CA MET A 59 13.88 -6.26 9.89
C MET A 59 15.16 -6.15 10.74
N GLY A 60 15.18 -5.26 11.72
CA GLY A 60 16.27 -5.12 12.68
C GLY A 60 17.10 -3.85 12.55
N ASP A 61 16.68 -2.91 11.71
CA ASP A 61 17.29 -1.59 11.67
C ASP A 61 16.99 -0.81 12.94
N SER A 62 17.84 0.15 13.28
CA SER A 62 17.54 1.02 14.41
C SER A 62 16.37 1.93 14.10
N GLU A 63 15.46 2.10 15.07
CA GLU A 63 14.27 2.94 14.94
C GLU A 63 14.64 4.36 14.45
N ALA A 64 15.69 4.96 15.03
CA ALA A 64 16.13 6.29 14.65
C ALA A 64 16.54 6.35 13.15
N ALA A 65 17.33 5.38 12.68
CA ALA A 65 17.77 5.35 11.29
C ALA A 65 16.61 5.15 10.32
N ALA A 66 15.68 4.25 10.62
CA ALA A 66 14.50 3.99 9.79
C ALA A 66 13.58 5.22 9.70
N ILE A 67 13.34 5.89 10.83
CA ILE A 67 12.53 7.11 10.87
C ILE A 67 13.21 8.24 10.09
N ASP A 68 14.52 8.44 10.26
CA ASP A 68 15.27 9.45 9.53
C ASP A 68 15.21 9.22 8.00
N GLN A 69 15.33 7.98 7.57
CA GLN A 69 15.18 7.61 6.15
C GLN A 69 13.77 7.89 5.62
N ALA A 70 12.75 7.54 6.40
CA ALA A 70 11.35 7.80 6.04
C ALA A 70 11.06 9.31 5.91
N LEU A 71 11.58 10.11 6.85
CA LEU A 71 11.47 11.57 6.80
C LEU A 71 12.22 12.14 5.59
N ALA A 72 13.44 11.68 5.31
CA ALA A 72 14.21 12.09 4.14
C ALA A 72 13.50 11.71 2.82
N LYS A 73 12.89 10.51 2.75
CA LYS A 73 12.07 10.07 1.61
C LYS A 73 10.87 10.99 1.39
N PHE A 74 10.20 11.40 2.49
CA PHE A 74 9.08 12.33 2.42
C PHE A 74 9.53 13.71 1.93
N ASP A 75 10.62 14.26 2.50
CA ASP A 75 11.16 15.58 2.16
C ASP A 75 11.65 15.64 0.71
N LYS A 76 12.21 14.55 0.19
CA LYS A 76 12.61 14.45 -1.22
C LYS A 76 11.42 14.62 -2.17
N ARG A 77 10.25 14.11 -1.78
CA ARG A 77 9.02 14.22 -2.59
C ARG A 77 8.33 15.55 -2.43
N PHE A 78 8.40 16.12 -1.22
CA PHE A 78 7.76 17.38 -0.83
C PHE A 78 8.80 18.30 -0.15
N PRO A 79 9.75 18.87 -0.92
CA PRO A 79 10.91 19.56 -0.35
C PRO A 79 10.54 20.82 0.43
N ILE A 80 9.45 21.48 0.10
CA ILE A 80 8.92 22.61 0.85
C ILE A 80 7.41 22.47 0.82
N GLY A 81 6.82 22.23 1.98
CA GLY A 81 5.40 22.04 2.11
C GLY A 81 4.68 23.28 2.64
N ASP A 82 3.44 23.40 2.24
CA ASP A 82 2.47 24.17 2.97
C ASP A 82 2.21 23.56 4.37
N GLU A 83 1.37 24.19 5.17
CA GLU A 83 1.04 23.67 6.52
C GLU A 83 0.43 22.28 6.49
N LYS A 84 -0.34 21.94 5.46
CA LYS A 84 -0.93 20.62 5.27
C LYS A 84 0.15 19.56 5.07
N THR A 85 1.10 19.82 4.19
CA THR A 85 2.25 18.92 3.92
C THR A 85 3.11 18.75 5.16
N SER A 86 3.40 19.86 5.86
CA SER A 86 4.16 19.84 7.11
C SER A 86 3.45 19.05 8.21
N ALA A 87 2.13 19.13 8.29
CA ALA A 87 1.32 18.36 9.23
C ALA A 87 1.40 16.85 8.93
N GLU A 88 1.38 16.44 7.66
CA GLU A 88 1.52 15.03 7.29
C GLU A 88 2.92 14.51 7.60
N ARG A 89 3.96 15.29 7.35
CA ARG A 89 5.34 14.96 7.71
C ARG A 89 5.50 14.69 9.21
N ARG A 90 4.97 15.57 10.06
CA ARG A 90 5.05 15.43 11.53
C ARG A 90 4.39 14.17 12.08
N ARG A 91 3.50 13.54 11.32
CA ARG A 91 2.81 12.30 11.70
C ARG A 91 3.58 11.04 11.43
N ILE A 92 4.65 11.08 10.62
CA ILE A 92 5.41 9.88 10.22
C ILE A 92 5.98 9.18 11.46
N GLN A 93 6.78 9.87 12.25
CA GLN A 93 7.42 9.28 13.42
C GLN A 93 6.41 8.70 14.43
N PRO A 94 5.42 9.45 14.95
CA PRO A 94 4.52 8.89 15.95
C PRO A 94 3.66 7.74 15.41
N MET A 95 3.33 7.73 14.10
CA MET A 95 2.60 6.63 13.51
C MET A 95 3.46 5.38 13.38
N ALA A 96 4.73 5.51 12.98
CA ALA A 96 5.66 4.39 12.92
C ALA A 96 5.89 3.80 14.31
N GLN A 97 6.11 4.64 15.31
CA GLN A 97 6.31 4.21 16.71
C GLN A 97 5.10 3.44 17.26
N LEU A 98 3.90 3.99 17.07
CA LEU A 98 2.66 3.33 17.49
C LEU A 98 2.49 1.97 16.78
N ALA A 99 2.78 1.90 15.48
CA ALA A 99 2.69 0.63 14.74
C ALA A 99 3.69 -0.40 15.28
N ILE A 100 4.93 0.00 15.59
CA ILE A 100 5.93 -0.91 16.18
C ILE A 100 5.52 -1.39 17.56
N GLU A 101 4.98 -0.52 18.43
CA GLU A 101 4.48 -0.91 19.75
C GLU A 101 3.44 -2.05 19.65
N GLU A 102 2.56 -2.00 18.66
CA GLU A 102 1.52 -3.01 18.42
C GLU A 102 2.05 -4.27 17.71
N LEU A 103 3.10 -4.14 16.89
CA LEU A 103 3.58 -5.22 16.02
C LEU A 103 4.74 -6.02 16.63
N VAL A 104 5.47 -5.47 17.59
CA VAL A 104 6.67 -6.09 18.16
C VAL A 104 6.40 -7.47 18.77
N GLU A 105 5.20 -7.70 19.29
CA GLU A 105 4.80 -8.99 19.88
C GLU A 105 4.71 -10.14 18.85
N PHE A 106 4.49 -9.81 17.56
CA PHE A 106 4.44 -10.80 16.48
C PHE A 106 5.84 -11.22 16.00
N GLY A 107 6.88 -10.50 16.42
CA GLY A 107 8.26 -10.76 16.03
C GLY A 107 8.55 -10.29 14.61
N LYS A 108 9.46 -11.01 13.95
CA LYS A 108 9.88 -10.65 12.59
C LYS A 108 8.90 -11.19 11.56
N PRO A 109 8.37 -10.33 10.67
CA PRO A 109 7.56 -10.80 9.55
C PRO A 109 8.42 -11.57 8.53
N GLU A 110 7.78 -12.44 7.78
CA GLU A 110 8.39 -13.08 6.62
C GLU A 110 8.28 -12.15 5.42
N PHE A 111 9.38 -12.03 4.69
CA PHE A 111 9.43 -11.30 3.43
C PHE A 111 9.83 -12.25 2.31
N PRO A 112 9.27 -12.08 1.10
CA PRO A 112 9.69 -12.88 -0.04
C PRO A 112 11.19 -12.65 -0.30
N GLU A 113 11.86 -13.69 -0.81
CA GLU A 113 13.27 -13.63 -1.19
C GLU A 113 13.53 -12.67 -2.37
N ASP A 114 12.49 -12.18 -3.00
CA ASP A 114 12.55 -11.24 -4.11
C ASP A 114 12.82 -9.83 -3.56
N GLU A 115 14.04 -9.35 -3.78
CA GLU A 115 14.54 -8.07 -3.26
C GLU A 115 13.83 -6.83 -3.84
N GLU A 116 13.03 -6.97 -4.91
CA GLU A 116 12.38 -5.81 -5.53
C GLU A 116 11.19 -5.28 -4.73
N HIS A 117 10.51 -6.14 -3.97
CA HIS A 117 9.34 -5.76 -3.19
C HIS A 117 9.32 -6.48 -1.83
N PRO A 118 9.35 -5.75 -0.71
CA PRO A 118 9.28 -6.34 0.63
C PRO A 118 7.92 -6.94 0.99
N GLN A 119 6.95 -6.87 0.08
CA GLN A 119 5.59 -7.37 0.27
C GLN A 119 5.38 -8.69 -0.46
N GLU A 120 4.70 -9.65 0.17
CA GLU A 120 4.33 -10.89 -0.50
C GLU A 120 3.27 -10.65 -1.56
N LYS A 121 3.59 -11.00 -2.81
CA LYS A 121 2.68 -10.87 -3.94
C LYS A 121 1.72 -12.05 -4.01
N ILE A 122 0.44 -11.77 -3.90
CA ILE A 122 -0.62 -12.73 -4.21
C ILE A 122 -1.09 -12.51 -5.63
N SER A 123 -1.22 -13.60 -6.39
CA SER A 123 -1.80 -13.56 -7.73
C SER A 123 -2.96 -14.55 -7.82
N ILE A 124 -4.15 -14.05 -8.09
CA ILE A 124 -5.33 -14.86 -8.31
C ILE A 124 -5.73 -14.76 -9.77
N THR A 125 -5.68 -15.89 -10.46
CA THR A 125 -6.26 -15.99 -11.81
C THR A 125 -7.70 -16.48 -11.65
N ALA A 126 -8.66 -15.58 -11.85
CA ALA A 126 -10.07 -15.97 -11.87
C ALA A 126 -10.31 -16.91 -13.06
N LYS A 127 -10.51 -18.20 -12.78
CA LYS A 127 -10.97 -19.18 -13.78
C LYS A 127 -12.45 -18.97 -13.99
N GLY A 128 -12.83 -18.07 -14.87
CA GLY A 128 -14.23 -17.79 -15.15
C GLY A 128 -14.41 -16.90 -16.36
N GLU A 129 -15.61 -16.81 -16.83
CA GLU A 129 -16.00 -16.14 -18.05
C GLU A 129 -15.45 -14.71 -18.17
N GLY A 130 -14.54 -14.50 -19.11
CA GLY A 130 -14.17 -13.18 -19.61
C GLY A 130 -12.97 -12.47 -18.97
N TRP A 131 -12.29 -13.06 -18.00
CA TRP A 131 -11.09 -12.46 -17.39
C TRP A 131 -9.82 -13.07 -17.98
N SER A 132 -9.12 -12.27 -18.78
CA SER A 132 -7.88 -12.67 -19.46
C SER A 132 -6.61 -12.32 -18.67
N ILE A 133 -6.74 -11.54 -17.60
CA ILE A 133 -5.62 -11.06 -16.78
C ILE A 133 -5.84 -11.39 -15.29
N PRO A 134 -4.76 -11.59 -14.52
CA PRO A 134 -4.87 -11.89 -13.10
C PRO A 134 -5.30 -10.68 -12.28
N VAL A 135 -5.87 -10.94 -11.12
CA VAL A 135 -5.96 -9.97 -10.02
C VAL A 135 -4.78 -10.19 -9.11
N ILE A 136 -4.02 -9.14 -8.82
CA ILE A 136 -2.87 -9.19 -7.92
C ILE A 136 -3.10 -8.31 -6.70
N GLY A 137 -2.54 -8.74 -5.57
CA GLY A 137 -2.44 -8.00 -4.33
C GLY A 137 -1.05 -8.14 -3.72
N TYR A 138 -0.73 -7.29 -2.79
CA TYR A 138 0.47 -7.35 -1.99
C TYR A 138 0.06 -7.40 -0.53
N LEU A 139 0.67 -8.31 0.23
CA LEU A 139 0.49 -8.41 1.68
C LEU A 139 1.58 -7.57 2.35
N ASP A 140 1.20 -6.62 3.19
CA ASP A 140 2.17 -5.71 3.79
C ASP A 140 3.08 -6.46 4.78
N LEU A 141 2.49 -7.21 5.73
CA LEU A 141 3.25 -7.94 6.75
C LEU A 141 2.63 -9.33 6.95
N VAL A 142 3.44 -10.37 6.79
CA VAL A 142 3.04 -11.76 6.98
C VAL A 142 3.79 -12.35 8.16
N PHE A 143 3.07 -12.93 9.11
CA PHE A 143 3.59 -13.59 10.30
C PHE A 143 3.15 -15.06 10.33
N PRO A 144 3.80 -15.96 9.59
CA PRO A 144 3.36 -17.35 9.42
C PRO A 144 3.33 -18.11 10.74
N GLN A 145 4.25 -17.80 11.66
CA GLN A 145 4.34 -18.39 13.01
C GLN A 145 3.08 -18.12 13.84
N HIS A 146 2.32 -17.09 13.50
CA HIS A 146 1.04 -16.73 14.14
C HIS A 146 -0.17 -17.00 13.24
N GLY A 147 0.05 -17.34 11.96
CA GLY A 147 -1.02 -17.45 10.96
C GLY A 147 -1.74 -16.12 10.70
N VAL A 148 -1.00 -15.00 10.79
CA VAL A 148 -1.56 -13.64 10.71
C VAL A 148 -0.96 -12.87 9.54
N VAL A 149 -1.83 -12.15 8.84
CA VAL A 149 -1.47 -11.13 7.84
C VAL A 149 -1.99 -9.79 8.34
N ILE A 150 -1.11 -8.79 8.35
CA ILE A 150 -1.44 -7.44 8.79
C ILE A 150 -1.28 -6.46 7.63
N ASP A 151 -2.35 -5.73 7.33
CA ASP A 151 -2.38 -4.63 6.37
C ASP A 151 -2.27 -3.32 7.14
N LEU A 152 -1.16 -2.59 6.94
CA LEU A 152 -0.86 -1.38 7.68
C LEU A 152 -1.54 -0.16 7.08
N LYS A 153 -2.53 0.39 7.75
CA LYS A 153 -3.24 1.59 7.30
C LYS A 153 -2.99 2.80 8.18
N THR A 154 -2.35 3.80 7.61
CA THR A 154 -2.17 5.10 8.27
C THR A 154 -3.38 5.99 8.03
N THR A 155 -4.10 6.31 9.09
CA THR A 155 -5.28 7.16 9.01
C THR A 155 -5.22 8.28 10.06
N GLY A 156 -5.78 9.43 9.73
CA GLY A 156 -5.90 10.52 10.70
C GLY A 156 -7.01 10.30 11.73
N ARG A 157 -7.83 9.26 11.56
CA ARG A 157 -8.95 8.92 12.45
C ARG A 157 -9.20 7.42 12.38
N ILE A 158 -9.26 6.78 13.53
CA ILE A 158 -9.62 5.35 13.60
C ILE A 158 -11.09 5.21 13.18
N PRO A 159 -11.37 4.45 12.11
CA PRO A 159 -12.74 4.22 11.69
C PRO A 159 -13.45 3.28 12.68
N SER A 160 -14.72 3.55 12.96
CA SER A 160 -15.55 2.68 13.82
C SER A 160 -15.95 1.37 13.14
N THR A 161 -15.91 1.34 11.81
CA THR A 161 -16.25 0.18 10.99
C THR A 161 -15.29 0.09 9.81
N MET A 162 -15.03 -1.13 9.35
CA MET A 162 -14.25 -1.36 8.15
C MET A 162 -15.02 -0.90 6.91
N SER A 163 -14.40 -0.09 6.06
CA SER A 163 -15.02 0.35 4.81
C SER A 163 -15.21 -0.81 3.84
N ALA A 164 -16.17 -0.70 2.92
CA ALA A 164 -16.40 -1.71 1.88
C ALA A 164 -15.15 -1.94 1.01
N GLU A 165 -14.35 -0.89 0.77
CA GLU A 165 -13.09 -0.97 0.05
C GLU A 165 -12.07 -1.86 0.75
N HIS A 166 -11.90 -1.71 2.07
CA HIS A 166 -11.02 -2.56 2.87
C HIS A 166 -11.55 -3.99 2.99
N GLN A 167 -12.88 -4.18 3.04
CA GLN A 167 -13.48 -5.51 3.03
C GLN A 167 -13.18 -6.25 1.72
N LEU A 168 -13.29 -5.57 0.56
CA LEU A 168 -12.95 -6.16 -0.73
C LEU A 168 -11.45 -6.51 -0.81
N GLN A 169 -10.58 -5.65 -0.31
CA GLN A 169 -9.14 -5.89 -0.30
C GLN A 169 -8.75 -7.15 0.49
N ARG A 170 -9.49 -7.47 1.55
CA ARG A 170 -9.29 -8.70 2.35
C ARG A 170 -9.93 -9.94 1.75
N ALA A 171 -10.84 -9.80 0.80
CA ALA A 171 -11.55 -10.90 0.17
C ALA A 171 -10.84 -11.44 -1.10
N ILE A 172 -9.84 -10.75 -1.57
CA ILE A 172 -8.97 -11.14 -2.70
C ILE A 172 -7.73 -11.82 -2.18
#